data_35abbbc447b631f0d636335888ca33ee
#
_entry.id   35abbbc447b631f0d636335888ca33ee
#
_cell.length_a   1.000
_cell.length_b   1.000
_cell.length_c   1.000
_cell.angle_alpha   90.00
_cell.angle_beta   90.00
_cell.angle_gamma   90.00
#
_symmetry.space_group_name_H-M   'P 1'
#
loop_
_entity.id
_entity.type
_entity.pdbx_description
1 polymer ?
#
loop_
_entity_poly.entity_id
_entity_poly.type
_entity_poly.pdbx_seq_one_letter_code
_entity_poly.pdbx_strand_id
1 'polypeptide(L)'
;QGNNWLNPKILEVNIPDLKYKYHLKIETCIVINNAYLVDFEFPCFEGENFLSEEIMYIYLSKKGYFCPQNRKIYCFDYLEDGLTSNIFKLWRKNFKGTIFSLENSYMYVMSFPNIFDRWWSAIKIKMNIQALKMTTLGVIPTLKSEEAGWKILLGFSYLWKVARFKKSE
;
A
#
# COMPACT_ATOMS: atom_id res chain seq x y z
N GLN A 1 19.10 -14.08 1.60
CA GLN A 1 17.72 -13.61 1.89
C GLN A 1 17.71 -13.15 3.34
N GLY A 2 17.61 -11.84 3.56
CA GLY A 2 17.65 -11.26 4.90
C GLY A 2 16.44 -11.71 5.72
N ASN A 3 16.69 -12.31 6.86
CA ASN A 3 15.66 -12.67 7.82
C ASN A 3 15.17 -11.40 8.54
N ASN A 4 14.34 -10.61 7.88
CA ASN A 4 13.65 -9.48 8.52
C ASN A 4 12.41 -10.01 9.25
N TRP A 5 12.63 -10.70 10.37
CA TRP A 5 11.56 -11.11 11.25
C TRP A 5 11.08 -9.94 12.11
N LEU A 6 9.80 -9.96 12.46
CA LEU A 6 9.27 -9.04 13.46
C LEU A 6 9.97 -9.31 14.80
N ASN A 7 10.25 -8.25 15.56
CA ASN A 7 10.85 -8.40 16.89
C ASN A 7 9.94 -9.31 17.76
N PRO A 8 10.47 -10.40 18.34
CA PRO A 8 9.67 -11.35 19.15
C PRO A 8 8.98 -10.75 20.37
N LYS A 9 9.40 -9.56 20.80
CA LYS A 9 8.74 -8.82 21.89
C LYS A 9 7.43 -8.16 21.48
N ILE A 10 7.16 -8.07 20.18
CA ILE A 10 5.91 -7.53 19.65
C ILE A 10 4.89 -8.66 19.66
N LEU A 11 3.95 -8.62 20.58
CA LEU A 11 2.93 -9.63 20.78
C LEU A 11 1.65 -9.33 19.99
N GLU A 12 1.46 -8.08 19.61
CA GLU A 12 0.28 -7.60 18.88
C GLU A 12 0.70 -6.63 17.77
N VAL A 13 0.10 -6.76 16.60
CA VAL A 13 0.43 -5.93 15.44
C VAL A 13 -0.79 -5.75 14.52
N ASN A 14 -0.92 -4.59 13.92
CA ASN A 14 -1.79 -4.41 12.75
C ASN A 14 -1.04 -4.80 11.48
N ILE A 15 -1.70 -5.47 10.55
CA ILE A 15 -1.06 -5.92 9.31
C ILE A 15 -0.45 -4.75 8.51
N PRO A 16 -1.11 -3.59 8.33
CA PRO A 16 -0.49 -2.46 7.64
C PRO A 16 0.76 -1.92 8.34
N ASP A 17 0.89 -2.07 9.66
CA ASP A 17 2.07 -1.65 10.42
C ASP A 17 3.32 -2.42 10.00
N LEU A 18 3.20 -3.67 9.59
CA LEU A 18 4.33 -4.46 9.10
C LEU A 18 5.06 -3.73 7.98
N LYS A 19 4.31 -3.14 7.08
CA LYS A 19 4.82 -2.38 5.93
C LYS A 19 5.22 -0.94 6.28
N TYR A 20 4.36 -0.23 7.00
CA TYR A 20 4.49 1.23 7.16
C TYR A 20 5.29 1.65 8.39
N LYS A 21 5.26 0.86 9.45
CA LYS A 21 5.94 1.13 10.72
C LYS A 21 7.20 0.29 10.89
N TYR A 22 7.10 -1.01 10.60
CA TYR A 22 8.23 -1.92 10.77
C TYR A 22 9.05 -2.13 9.50
N HIS A 23 8.60 -1.57 8.36
CA HIS A 23 9.28 -1.64 7.06
C HIS A 23 9.64 -3.08 6.61
N LEU A 24 8.86 -4.05 7.06
CA LEU A 24 9.08 -5.44 6.71
C LEU A 24 8.65 -5.72 5.26
N LYS A 25 9.47 -6.50 4.56
CA LYS A 25 9.23 -7.00 3.20
C LYS A 25 9.23 -8.51 3.24
N ILE A 26 8.26 -9.07 3.93
CA ILE A 26 8.11 -10.51 4.11
C ILE A 26 6.73 -10.92 3.64
N GLU A 27 6.65 -12.14 3.10
CA GLU A 27 5.35 -12.78 2.89
C GLU A 27 4.83 -13.30 4.22
N THR A 28 3.54 -13.13 4.44
CA THR A 28 2.87 -13.52 5.67
C THR A 28 1.65 -14.37 5.35
N CYS A 29 1.45 -15.45 6.10
CA CYS A 29 0.17 -16.15 6.12
C CYS A 29 -0.71 -15.50 7.19
N ILE A 30 -1.86 -15.02 6.79
CA ILE A 30 -2.79 -14.31 7.67
C ILE A 30 -4.00 -15.18 7.90
N VAL A 31 -4.31 -15.43 9.17
CA VAL A 31 -5.51 -16.16 9.60
C VAL A 31 -6.47 -15.17 10.25
N ILE A 32 -7.68 -15.09 9.75
CA ILE A 32 -8.70 -14.15 10.21
C ILE A 32 -9.92 -14.94 10.70
N ASN A 33 -10.42 -14.58 11.88
CA ASN A 33 -11.71 -15.07 12.31
C ASN A 33 -12.81 -14.34 11.52
N ASN A 34 -13.64 -15.08 10.80
CA ASN A 34 -14.69 -14.56 9.95
C ASN A 34 -15.70 -13.66 10.68
N ALA A 35 -15.86 -13.82 11.99
CA ALA A 35 -16.72 -12.94 12.79
C ALA A 35 -16.32 -11.46 12.71
N TYR A 36 -15.05 -11.16 12.44
CA TYR A 36 -14.59 -9.78 12.26
C TYR A 36 -14.85 -9.20 10.87
N LEU A 37 -15.27 -10.04 9.91
CA LEU A 37 -15.53 -9.66 8.52
C LEU A 37 -17.02 -9.59 8.17
N VAL A 38 -17.92 -9.86 9.10
CA VAL A 38 -19.37 -9.91 8.86
C VAL A 38 -19.90 -8.62 8.21
N ASP A 39 -19.40 -7.46 8.66
CA ASP A 39 -19.83 -6.15 8.16
C ASP A 39 -18.84 -5.56 7.14
N PHE A 40 -17.92 -6.37 6.60
CA PHE A 40 -16.92 -5.90 5.65
C PHE A 40 -17.27 -6.33 4.23
N GLU A 41 -17.38 -5.35 3.35
CA GLU A 41 -17.51 -5.59 1.92
C GLU A 41 -16.43 -4.83 1.15
N PHE A 42 -15.84 -5.50 0.16
CA PHE A 42 -14.93 -4.82 -0.75
C PHE A 42 -15.73 -3.88 -1.66
N PRO A 43 -15.35 -2.59 -1.73
CA PRO A 43 -15.97 -1.70 -2.70
C PRO A 43 -15.70 -2.16 -4.13
N CYS A 44 -16.71 -2.08 -4.97
CA CYS A 44 -16.62 -2.41 -6.37
C CYS A 44 -16.49 -1.16 -7.23
N PHE A 45 -15.67 -1.23 -8.27
CA PHE A 45 -15.48 -0.15 -9.25
C PHE A 45 -15.81 -0.69 -10.64
N GLU A 46 -16.71 0.01 -11.34
CA GLU A 46 -17.15 -0.40 -12.67
C GLU A 46 -15.98 -0.53 -13.65
N GLY A 47 -15.90 -1.69 -14.31
CA GLY A 47 -14.84 -2.02 -15.26
C GLY A 47 -13.51 -2.43 -14.64
N GLU A 48 -13.41 -2.52 -13.31
CA GLU A 48 -12.21 -2.94 -12.58
C GLU A 48 -12.43 -4.28 -11.86
N ASN A 49 -11.40 -5.09 -11.83
CA ASN A 49 -11.46 -6.44 -11.23
C ASN A 49 -10.32 -6.69 -10.23
N PHE A 50 -9.66 -5.63 -9.79
CA PHE A 50 -8.61 -5.71 -8.77
C PHE A 50 -8.77 -4.58 -7.76
N LEU A 51 -8.71 -4.97 -6.49
CA LEU A 51 -8.60 -4.08 -5.34
C LEU A 51 -7.60 -4.67 -4.35
N SER A 52 -6.77 -3.82 -3.76
CA SER A 52 -5.81 -4.28 -2.76
C SER A 52 -6.51 -4.77 -1.50
N GLU A 53 -6.12 -5.94 -1.00
CA GLU A 53 -6.57 -6.49 0.28
C GLU A 53 -6.17 -5.62 1.49
N GLU A 54 -5.26 -4.68 1.31
CA GLU A 54 -4.84 -3.73 2.34
C GLU A 54 -6.01 -2.95 2.94
N ILE A 55 -7.08 -2.72 2.16
CA ILE A 55 -8.32 -2.09 2.64
C ILE A 55 -8.97 -2.92 3.76
N MET A 56 -9.03 -4.23 3.58
CA MET A 56 -9.54 -5.16 4.59
C MET A 56 -8.66 -5.12 5.86
N TYR A 57 -7.35 -5.08 5.70
CA TYR A 57 -6.44 -5.00 6.85
C TYR A 57 -6.55 -3.68 7.61
N ILE A 58 -6.76 -2.57 6.90
CA ILE A 58 -7.04 -1.26 7.51
C ILE A 58 -8.39 -1.28 8.25
N TYR A 59 -9.41 -1.93 7.70
CA TYR A 59 -10.68 -2.12 8.39
C TYR A 59 -10.49 -2.94 9.68
N LEU A 60 -9.79 -4.08 9.59
CA LEU A 60 -9.53 -4.96 10.73
C LEU A 60 -8.70 -4.29 11.83
N SER A 61 -7.81 -3.36 11.47
CA SER A 61 -7.01 -2.60 12.44
C SER A 61 -7.85 -1.76 13.41
N LYS A 62 -9.11 -1.48 13.06
CA LYS A 62 -10.08 -0.78 13.92
C LYS A 62 -10.84 -1.74 14.83
N LYS A 63 -10.78 -3.04 14.58
CA LYS A 63 -11.47 -4.08 15.34
C LYS A 63 -10.57 -4.77 16.36
N GLY A 64 -9.26 -4.78 16.16
CA GLY A 64 -8.30 -5.43 17.04
C GLY A 64 -6.93 -5.59 16.40
N TYR A 65 -6.12 -6.46 17.01
CA TYR A 65 -4.76 -6.75 16.61
C TYR A 65 -4.58 -8.20 16.20
N PHE A 66 -3.55 -8.45 15.41
CA PHE A 66 -3.09 -9.80 15.09
C PHE A 66 -1.97 -10.22 16.05
N CYS A 67 -1.96 -11.49 16.43
CA CYS A 67 -0.86 -12.10 17.19
C CYS A 67 0.17 -12.66 16.21
N PRO A 68 1.34 -12.03 16.05
CA PRO A 68 2.35 -12.49 15.12
C PRO A 68 3.02 -13.78 15.60
N GLN A 69 3.24 -14.71 14.68
CA GLN A 69 3.97 -15.95 14.92
C GLN A 69 5.17 -16.01 13.97
N ASN A 70 6.39 -15.90 14.51
CA ASN A 70 7.62 -15.98 13.73
C ASN A 70 7.97 -17.45 13.41
N ARG A 71 7.17 -18.07 12.55
CA ARG A 71 7.37 -19.48 12.10
C ARG A 71 7.33 -19.55 10.59
N LYS A 72 8.17 -20.38 10.02
CA LYS A 72 8.08 -20.76 8.60
C LYS A 72 7.00 -21.84 8.49
N ILE A 73 5.89 -21.51 7.86
CA ILE A 73 4.73 -22.41 7.74
C ILE A 73 4.42 -22.81 6.30
N TYR A 74 5.02 -22.12 5.32
CA TYR A 74 4.90 -22.48 3.91
C TYR A 74 6.12 -21.98 3.11
N CYS A 75 6.32 -22.57 1.94
CA CYS A 75 7.26 -22.10 0.93
C CYS A 75 6.47 -21.62 -0.26
N PHE A 76 6.97 -20.60 -0.94
CA PHE A 76 6.36 -20.07 -2.15
C PHE A 76 7.46 -19.65 -3.14
N ASP A 77 7.12 -19.66 -4.41
CA ASP A 77 7.94 -19.13 -5.50
C ASP A 77 7.16 -18.05 -6.24
N TYR A 78 7.86 -17.01 -6.66
CA TYR A 78 7.26 -15.98 -7.51
C TYR A 78 7.28 -16.44 -8.97
N LEU A 79 6.11 -16.43 -9.59
CA LEU A 79 6.00 -16.65 -11.03
C LEU A 79 6.42 -15.38 -11.77
N GLU A 80 7.10 -15.54 -12.91
CA GLU A 80 7.55 -14.40 -13.73
C GLU A 80 6.38 -13.55 -14.24
N ASP A 81 5.26 -14.19 -14.57
CA ASP A 81 4.00 -13.57 -14.99
C ASP A 81 3.01 -13.28 -13.86
N GLY A 82 3.43 -13.48 -12.60
CA GLY A 82 2.60 -13.29 -11.41
C GLY A 82 2.15 -11.85 -11.21
N LEU A 83 1.11 -11.67 -10.39
CA LEU A 83 0.54 -10.35 -10.07
C LEU A 83 1.58 -9.39 -9.49
N THR A 84 2.52 -9.90 -8.68
CA THR A 84 3.56 -9.09 -8.04
C THR A 84 4.53 -8.50 -9.05
N SER A 85 4.94 -9.26 -10.08
CA SER A 85 5.83 -8.78 -11.15
C SER A 85 5.14 -7.75 -12.04
N ASN A 86 3.83 -7.82 -12.18
CA ASN A 86 3.01 -6.96 -13.03
C ASN A 86 2.21 -5.89 -12.25
N ILE A 87 2.56 -5.64 -10.99
CA ILE A 87 1.74 -4.80 -10.08
C ILE A 87 1.43 -3.41 -10.63
N PHE A 88 2.38 -2.74 -11.31
CA PHE A 88 2.15 -1.39 -11.84
C PHE A 88 1.22 -1.38 -13.06
N LYS A 89 1.27 -2.42 -13.88
CA LYS A 89 0.31 -2.63 -14.98
C LYS A 89 -1.09 -2.88 -14.44
N LEU A 90 -1.18 -3.68 -13.38
CA LEU A 90 -2.42 -3.97 -12.68
C LEU A 90 -3.03 -2.70 -12.05
N TRP A 91 -2.21 -1.84 -11.43
CA TRP A 91 -2.64 -0.56 -10.88
C TRP A 91 -3.19 0.40 -11.93
N ARG A 92 -2.56 0.47 -13.11
CA ARG A 92 -3.04 1.30 -14.21
C ARG A 92 -4.40 0.82 -14.72
N LYS A 93 -4.55 -0.51 -14.89
CA LYS A 93 -5.80 -1.12 -15.36
C LYS A 93 -6.94 -0.93 -14.37
N ASN A 94 -6.63 -0.88 -13.08
CA ASN A 94 -7.61 -0.76 -11.99
C ASN A 94 -7.37 0.56 -11.23
N PHE A 95 -7.46 1.65 -11.96
CA PHE A 95 -7.05 2.98 -11.49
C PHE A 95 -7.87 3.48 -10.29
N LYS A 96 -9.22 3.39 -10.36
CA LYS A 96 -10.12 3.88 -9.30
C LYS A 96 -9.92 3.12 -8.00
N GLY A 97 -9.92 1.79 -8.06
CA GLY A 97 -9.69 0.91 -6.91
C GLY A 97 -8.30 1.11 -6.32
N THR A 98 -7.28 1.29 -7.18
CA THR A 98 -5.92 1.55 -6.70
C THR A 98 -5.79 2.91 -6.00
N ILE A 99 -6.37 3.98 -6.57
CA ILE A 99 -6.40 5.30 -5.93
C ILE A 99 -7.12 5.21 -4.58
N PHE A 100 -8.29 4.58 -4.55
CA PHE A 100 -9.05 4.37 -3.32
C PHE A 100 -8.21 3.63 -2.25
N SER A 101 -7.51 2.57 -2.63
CA SER A 101 -6.62 1.83 -1.72
C SER A 101 -5.49 2.70 -1.17
N LEU A 102 -4.82 3.45 -2.05
CA LEU A 102 -3.72 4.33 -1.66
C LEU A 102 -4.19 5.48 -0.75
N GLU A 103 -5.37 6.03 -0.99
CA GLU A 103 -5.95 7.08 -0.15
C GLU A 103 -6.31 6.56 1.24
N ASN A 104 -6.87 5.35 1.35
CA ASN A 104 -7.10 4.70 2.64
C ASN A 104 -5.78 4.42 3.38
N SER A 105 -4.76 3.95 2.67
CA SER A 105 -3.42 3.76 3.25
C SER A 105 -2.81 5.08 3.72
N TYR A 106 -3.01 6.16 2.98
CA TYR A 106 -2.58 7.49 3.38
C TYR A 106 -3.26 7.95 4.68
N MET A 107 -4.58 7.79 4.78
CA MET A 107 -5.32 8.14 6.00
C MET A 107 -4.85 7.30 7.20
N TYR A 108 -4.58 6.01 6.96
CA TYR A 108 -4.06 5.11 7.99
C TYR A 108 -2.70 5.58 8.52
N VAL A 109 -1.73 5.87 7.65
CA VAL A 109 -0.40 6.31 8.11
C VAL A 109 -0.41 7.69 8.73
N MET A 110 -1.35 8.56 8.34
CA MET A 110 -1.53 9.88 8.96
C MET A 110 -1.99 9.79 10.42
N SER A 111 -2.55 8.67 10.86
CA SER A 111 -2.90 8.42 12.28
C SER A 111 -1.70 8.00 13.15
N PHE A 112 -0.52 7.76 12.56
CA PHE A 112 0.65 7.33 13.34
C PHE A 112 1.11 8.43 14.30
N PRO A 113 1.41 8.08 15.57
CA PRO A 113 1.91 9.03 16.54
C PRO A 113 3.34 9.48 16.22
N ASN A 114 4.18 8.58 15.70
CA ASN A 114 5.55 8.89 15.32
C ASN A 114 5.56 9.71 14.02
N ILE A 115 6.11 10.92 14.11
CA ILE A 115 6.15 11.89 13.00
C ILE A 115 6.99 11.39 11.82
N PHE A 116 8.10 10.69 12.07
CA PHE A 116 8.98 10.18 11.00
C PHE A 116 8.31 9.07 10.21
N ASP A 117 7.73 8.06 10.88
CA ASP A 117 7.04 6.96 10.22
C ASP A 117 5.84 7.48 9.42
N ARG A 118 5.10 8.43 10.01
CA ARG A 118 3.97 9.11 9.37
C ARG A 118 4.38 9.81 8.08
N TRP A 119 5.32 10.73 8.15
CA TRP A 119 5.70 11.53 6.99
C TRP A 119 6.41 10.72 5.92
N TRP A 120 7.30 9.82 6.30
CA TRP A 120 8.01 8.96 5.35
C TRP A 120 7.07 8.07 4.53
N SER A 121 6.11 7.44 5.19
CA SER A 121 5.12 6.60 4.54
C SER A 121 4.11 7.42 3.74
N ALA A 122 3.63 8.54 4.28
CA ALA A 122 2.70 9.44 3.59
C ALA A 122 3.28 10.01 2.29
N ILE A 123 4.55 10.44 2.28
CA ILE A 123 5.24 10.93 1.09
C ILE A 123 5.27 9.84 0.01
N LYS A 124 5.68 8.62 0.33
CA LYS A 124 5.72 7.50 -0.62
C LYS A 124 4.35 7.20 -1.22
N ILE A 125 3.30 7.21 -0.40
CA ILE A 125 1.93 6.97 -0.86
C ILE A 125 1.49 8.09 -1.80
N LYS A 126 1.70 9.36 -1.42
CA LYS A 126 1.38 10.51 -2.28
C LYS A 126 2.13 10.49 -3.60
N MET A 127 3.41 10.12 -3.60
CA MET A 127 4.20 9.94 -4.84
C MET A 127 3.58 8.87 -5.75
N ASN A 128 3.14 7.73 -5.21
CA ASN A 128 2.47 6.70 -5.99
C ASN A 128 1.14 7.19 -6.57
N ILE A 129 0.32 7.90 -5.79
CA ILE A 129 -0.94 8.48 -6.25
C ILE A 129 -0.69 9.44 -7.40
N GLN A 130 0.25 10.37 -7.27
CA GLN A 130 0.56 11.36 -8.29
C GLN A 130 1.14 10.70 -9.56
N ALA A 131 2.08 9.76 -9.39
CA ALA A 131 2.66 9.03 -10.52
C ALA A 131 1.59 8.26 -11.29
N LEU A 132 0.65 7.62 -10.60
CA LEU A 132 -0.45 6.89 -11.22
C LEU A 132 -1.41 7.83 -11.95
N LYS A 133 -1.79 8.96 -11.35
CA LYS A 133 -2.60 10.00 -12.00
C LYS A 133 -1.94 10.54 -13.27
N MET A 134 -0.65 10.86 -13.22
CA MET A 134 0.11 11.30 -14.39
C MET A 134 0.17 10.26 -15.50
N THR A 135 0.24 8.98 -15.14
CA THR A 135 0.39 7.89 -16.12
C THR A 135 -0.94 7.54 -16.78
N THR A 136 -2.03 7.51 -15.99
CA THR A 136 -3.33 7.04 -16.47
C THR A 136 -4.15 8.16 -17.10
N LEU A 137 -4.09 9.37 -16.54
CA LEU A 137 -4.92 10.50 -16.99
C LEU A 137 -4.16 11.44 -17.93
N GLY A 138 -2.85 11.28 -18.08
CA GLY A 138 -2.01 12.23 -18.83
C GLY A 138 -1.93 13.63 -18.23
N VAL A 139 -2.49 13.82 -17.02
CA VAL A 139 -2.61 15.13 -16.37
C VAL A 139 -1.44 15.32 -15.40
N ILE A 140 -0.70 16.41 -15.58
CA ILE A 140 0.20 16.89 -14.54
C ILE A 140 -0.71 17.55 -13.49
N PRO A 141 -0.80 17.02 -12.26
CA PRO A 141 -1.65 17.61 -11.25
C PRO A 141 -1.29 19.08 -11.03
N THR A 142 -2.23 19.99 -11.32
CA THR A 142 -2.06 21.40 -11.00
C THR A 142 -2.14 21.57 -9.50
N LEU A 143 -1.04 21.94 -8.89
CA LEU A 143 -1.03 22.33 -7.49
C LEU A 143 -1.60 23.74 -7.37
N LYS A 144 -2.59 23.92 -6.51
CA LYS A 144 -2.96 25.23 -6.01
C LYS A 144 -1.70 25.84 -5.38
N SER A 145 -1.41 27.07 -5.72
CA SER A 145 -0.13 27.77 -5.65
C SER A 145 0.48 27.98 -4.24
N GLU A 146 -0.03 27.41 -3.18
CA GLU A 146 0.35 27.78 -1.81
C GLU A 146 1.38 26.89 -1.13
N GLU A 147 1.82 25.80 -1.78
CA GLU A 147 2.74 24.86 -1.13
C GLU A 147 3.99 24.58 -1.98
N ALA A 148 5.05 25.36 -1.79
CA ALA A 148 6.35 25.12 -2.45
C ALA A 148 6.88 23.69 -2.28
N GLY A 149 6.63 23.07 -1.13
CA GLY A 149 7.00 21.68 -0.85
C GLY A 149 6.34 20.67 -1.80
N TRP A 150 5.12 20.95 -2.26
CA TRP A 150 4.41 20.07 -3.20
C TRP A 150 5.00 20.11 -4.63
N LYS A 151 5.61 21.21 -5.04
CA LYS A 151 6.30 21.31 -6.35
C LYS A 151 7.51 20.36 -6.40
N ILE A 152 8.25 20.28 -5.30
CA ILE A 152 9.37 19.35 -5.17
C ILE A 152 8.85 17.90 -5.21
N LEU A 153 7.77 17.61 -4.49
CA LEU A 153 7.14 16.29 -4.49
C LEU A 153 6.65 15.88 -5.89
N LEU A 154 6.13 16.83 -6.69
CA LEU A 154 5.74 16.55 -8.08
C LEU A 154 6.94 16.19 -8.95
N GLY A 155 8.07 16.87 -8.81
CA GLY A 155 9.31 16.54 -9.51
C GLY A 155 9.75 15.09 -9.19
N PHE A 156 9.78 14.73 -7.91
CA PHE A 156 10.06 13.36 -7.49
C PHE A 156 9.01 12.36 -7.98
N SER A 157 7.73 12.73 -8.00
CA SER A 157 6.66 11.86 -8.51
C SER A 157 6.80 11.61 -10.01
N TYR A 158 7.28 12.58 -10.77
CA TYR A 158 7.58 12.41 -12.19
C TYR A 158 8.73 11.41 -12.41
N LEU A 159 9.83 11.56 -11.68
CA LEU A 159 10.94 10.60 -11.71
C LEU A 159 10.47 9.20 -11.27
N TRP A 160 9.63 9.13 -10.27
CA TRP A 160 9.03 7.89 -9.77
C TRP A 160 8.11 7.23 -10.79
N LYS A 161 7.32 8.05 -11.54
CA LYS A 161 6.54 7.59 -12.69
C LYS A 161 7.43 6.92 -13.73
N VAL A 162 8.48 7.59 -14.15
CA VAL A 162 9.42 7.07 -15.16
C VAL A 162 10.05 5.76 -14.68
N ALA A 163 10.48 5.71 -13.42
CA ALA A 163 11.15 4.52 -12.87
C ALA A 163 10.24 3.29 -12.75
N ARG A 164 8.94 3.49 -12.47
CA ARG A 164 8.02 2.39 -12.18
C ARG A 164 7.09 2.01 -13.30
N PHE A 165 6.54 3.01 -14.02
CA PHE A 165 5.47 2.77 -14.98
C PHE A 165 5.97 2.70 -16.42
N LYS A 166 7.13 3.28 -16.75
CA LYS A 166 7.68 3.19 -18.11
C LYS A 166 8.30 1.83 -18.43
N LYS A 167 8.73 1.08 -17.42
CA LYS A 167 9.26 -0.30 -17.58
C LYS A 167 8.17 -1.36 -17.80
N SER A 168 6.89 -0.99 -17.69
CA SER A 168 5.74 -1.91 -17.79
C SER A 168 4.98 -1.75 -19.11
N GLU A 169 5.54 -1.03 -20.08
CA GLU A 169 5.12 -1.01 -21.49
C GLU A 169 5.88 -2.09 -22.27
#